data_7589f67f7f801fdd95ba033fc2c2ed44
#
_entry.id   7589f67f7f801fdd95ba033fc2c2ed44
#
_cell.length_a   1.000
_cell.length_b   1.000
_cell.length_c   1.000
_cell.angle_alpha   90.00
_cell.angle_beta   90.00
_cell.angle_gamma   90.00
#
_symmetry.space_group_name_H-M   'P 1'
#
loop_
_entity.id
_entity.type
_entity.pdbx_description
1 polymer ?
#
loop_
_entity_poly.entity_id
_entity_poly.type
_entity_poly.pdbx_seq_one_letter_code
_entity_poly.pdbx_strand_id
1 'polypeptide(L)'
;MKSFRLTISLLFITIFAHAQAPATIATKNPFPTISTLSNWASYNSQEKFNIDVRSLGFKFEEKSVEAASTAYTYIRKVTVDNINYTDRIVYRIANDNSASIISLVTASTDLVSFFTPQLTGYKTGKCDNEMSKDKKTTCTCYDNGKFVIDVCDERVKLTMGDGNNYFISVAKK
;
A
#
# COMPACT_ATOMS: atom_id res chain seq x y z
N MET A 1 -0.64 -68.58 -42.92
CA MET A 1 -1.10 -67.91 -41.67
C MET A 1 -0.03 -66.88 -41.27
N LYS A 2 -0.28 -65.59 -41.50
CA LYS A 2 0.66 -64.51 -41.19
C LYS A 2 0.32 -63.95 -39.82
N SER A 3 1.22 -64.09 -38.85
CA SER A 3 1.08 -63.54 -37.50
C SER A 3 1.37 -62.04 -37.54
N PHE A 4 0.39 -61.23 -37.15
CA PHE A 4 0.46 -59.79 -37.02
C PHE A 4 0.98 -59.44 -35.63
N ARG A 5 2.22 -58.97 -35.52
CA ARG A 5 2.79 -58.47 -34.24
C ARG A 5 2.37 -57.02 -34.06
N LEU A 6 1.49 -56.81 -33.10
CA LEU A 6 1.04 -55.49 -32.64
C LEU A 6 2.12 -54.91 -31.71
N THR A 7 2.87 -53.95 -32.15
CA THR A 7 3.84 -53.21 -31.33
C THR A 7 3.13 -52.08 -30.66
N ILE A 8 2.86 -52.17 -29.35
CA ILE A 8 2.28 -51.07 -28.55
C ILE A 8 3.44 -50.13 -28.21
N SER A 9 3.51 -48.98 -28.86
CA SER A 9 4.39 -47.86 -28.46
C SER A 9 3.77 -47.16 -27.29
N LEU A 10 4.34 -47.36 -26.10
CA LEU A 10 3.99 -46.60 -24.90
C LEU A 10 4.54 -45.16 -25.06
N LEU A 11 3.67 -44.22 -25.36
CA LEU A 11 4.00 -42.79 -25.39
C LEU A 11 4.01 -42.30 -23.93
N PHE A 12 5.22 -42.17 -23.35
CA PHE A 12 5.40 -41.48 -22.08
C PHE A 12 5.19 -39.99 -22.28
N ILE A 13 4.00 -39.51 -21.97
CA ILE A 13 3.73 -38.07 -21.84
C ILE A 13 4.30 -37.65 -20.47
N THR A 14 5.53 -37.15 -20.47
CA THR A 14 6.08 -36.44 -19.30
C THR A 14 5.37 -35.08 -19.18
N ILE A 15 4.37 -35.02 -18.31
CA ILE A 15 3.77 -33.76 -17.89
C ILE A 15 4.81 -33.04 -17.02
N PHE A 16 5.59 -32.13 -17.61
CA PHE A 16 6.35 -31.18 -16.84
C PHE A 16 5.36 -30.25 -16.16
N ALA A 17 5.00 -30.55 -14.91
CA ALA A 17 4.39 -29.58 -14.00
C ALA A 17 5.42 -28.48 -13.79
N HIS A 18 5.35 -27.43 -14.60
CA HIS A 18 6.03 -26.19 -14.30
C HIS A 18 5.33 -25.62 -13.06
N ALA A 19 5.90 -25.90 -11.89
CA ALA A 19 5.62 -25.11 -10.71
C ALA A 19 6.04 -23.68 -11.06
N GLN A 20 5.10 -22.86 -11.52
CA GLN A 20 5.32 -21.43 -11.62
C GLN A 20 5.60 -20.95 -10.20
N ALA A 21 6.87 -20.70 -9.91
CA ALA A 21 7.24 -19.91 -8.75
C ALA A 21 6.37 -18.64 -8.78
N PRO A 22 5.78 -18.23 -7.64
CA PRO A 22 5.03 -16.99 -7.61
C PRO A 22 5.93 -15.91 -8.18
N ALA A 23 5.46 -15.25 -9.25
CA ALA A 23 6.22 -14.20 -9.90
C ALA A 23 6.54 -13.15 -8.84
N THR A 24 7.80 -13.09 -8.45
CA THR A 24 8.32 -12.02 -7.59
C THR A 24 8.26 -10.77 -8.47
N ILE A 25 7.17 -10.01 -8.33
CA ILE A 25 7.08 -8.69 -8.94
C ILE A 25 8.09 -7.84 -8.17
N ALA A 26 9.33 -7.84 -8.64
CA ALA A 26 10.30 -6.82 -8.27
C ALA A 26 9.78 -5.49 -8.83
N THR A 27 8.85 -4.86 -8.13
CA THR A 27 8.36 -3.55 -8.50
C THR A 27 9.49 -2.58 -8.28
N LYS A 28 9.94 -1.95 -9.36
CA LYS A 28 10.99 -0.94 -9.39
C LYS A 28 10.69 0.25 -8.44
N ASN A 29 9.43 0.38 -8.01
CA ASN A 29 8.94 1.31 -7.00
C ASN A 29 7.88 0.60 -6.14
N PRO A 30 8.22 0.17 -4.93
CA PRO A 30 7.29 -0.57 -4.05
C PRO A 30 6.11 0.28 -3.57
N PHE A 31 6.24 1.61 -3.55
CA PHE A 31 5.22 2.52 -3.06
C PHE A 31 4.65 3.43 -4.16
N PRO A 32 3.38 3.87 -4.05
CA PRO A 32 2.86 4.95 -4.87
C PRO A 32 3.62 6.25 -4.57
N THR A 33 3.86 7.08 -5.57
CA THR A 33 4.57 8.37 -5.39
C THR A 33 3.71 9.40 -4.65
N ILE A 34 4.33 10.48 -4.14
CA ILE A 34 3.60 11.65 -3.59
C ILE A 34 2.59 12.19 -4.60
N SER A 35 2.97 12.27 -5.87
CA SER A 35 2.07 12.72 -6.94
C SER A 35 0.86 11.80 -7.08
N THR A 36 1.06 10.49 -7.01
CA THR A 36 -0.03 9.49 -7.05
C THR A 36 -0.96 9.64 -5.85
N LEU A 37 -0.41 9.72 -4.62
CA LEU A 37 -1.19 9.91 -3.41
C LEU A 37 -1.97 11.22 -3.43
N SER A 38 -1.37 12.32 -3.88
CA SER A 38 -2.02 13.62 -4.02
C SER A 38 -3.16 13.60 -5.05
N ASN A 39 -2.95 12.89 -6.16
CA ASN A 39 -4.00 12.68 -7.15
C ASN A 39 -5.18 11.92 -6.55
N TRP A 40 -4.92 10.84 -5.83
CA TRP A 40 -5.96 10.06 -5.14
C TRP A 40 -6.68 10.87 -4.06
N ALA A 41 -5.96 11.69 -3.28
CA ALA A 41 -6.56 12.61 -2.31
C ALA A 41 -7.42 13.71 -2.97
N SER A 42 -7.42 13.81 -4.29
CA SER A 42 -8.30 14.71 -5.04
C SER A 42 -9.53 14.00 -5.62
N TYR A 43 -9.64 12.68 -5.45
CA TYR A 43 -10.78 11.94 -5.96
C TYR A 43 -11.99 12.13 -5.04
N ASN A 44 -13.17 12.33 -5.66
CA ASN A 44 -14.46 12.35 -4.98
C ASN A 44 -15.22 11.03 -5.19
N SER A 45 -14.55 10.01 -5.72
CA SER A 45 -15.13 8.73 -6.09
C SER A 45 -14.27 7.57 -5.59
N GLN A 46 -14.85 6.76 -4.73
CA GLN A 46 -14.25 5.51 -4.27
C GLN A 46 -14.05 4.53 -5.44
N GLU A 47 -14.94 4.53 -6.42
CA GLU A 47 -14.84 3.64 -7.58
C GLU A 47 -13.58 3.92 -8.40
N LYS A 48 -13.30 5.20 -8.70
CA LYS A 48 -12.09 5.62 -9.40
C LYS A 48 -10.84 5.23 -8.60
N PHE A 49 -10.84 5.49 -7.30
CA PHE A 49 -9.76 5.09 -6.42
C PHE A 49 -9.53 3.57 -6.43
N ASN A 50 -10.61 2.78 -6.36
CA ASN A 50 -10.55 1.32 -6.37
C ASN A 50 -9.89 0.75 -7.64
N ILE A 51 -10.12 1.35 -8.81
CA ILE A 51 -9.46 0.94 -10.06
C ILE A 51 -7.95 1.15 -9.95
N ASP A 52 -7.54 2.35 -9.56
CA ASP A 52 -6.13 2.73 -9.52
C ASP A 52 -5.35 1.94 -8.48
N VAL A 53 -5.86 1.82 -7.25
CA VAL A 53 -5.18 1.13 -6.17
C VAL A 53 -5.01 -0.37 -6.45
N ARG A 54 -5.99 -0.99 -7.12
CA ARG A 54 -5.92 -2.39 -7.55
C ARG A 54 -4.85 -2.62 -8.62
N SER A 55 -4.60 -1.65 -9.49
CA SER A 55 -3.54 -1.73 -10.50
C SER A 55 -2.14 -1.84 -9.87
N LEU A 56 -1.98 -1.40 -8.62
CA LEU A 56 -0.75 -1.54 -7.83
C LEU A 56 -0.71 -2.82 -6.96
N GLY A 57 -1.65 -3.74 -7.18
CA GLY A 57 -1.70 -5.03 -6.49
C GLY A 57 -2.39 -5.01 -5.13
N PHE A 58 -2.99 -3.89 -4.73
CA PHE A 58 -3.78 -3.84 -3.51
C PHE A 58 -5.16 -4.50 -3.72
N LYS A 59 -5.66 -5.16 -2.68
CA LYS A 59 -6.97 -5.79 -2.64
C LYS A 59 -7.82 -5.11 -1.58
N PHE A 60 -9.10 -4.89 -1.90
CA PHE A 60 -10.07 -4.39 -0.93
C PHE A 60 -10.16 -5.35 0.27
N GLU A 61 -10.11 -4.80 1.47
CA GLU A 61 -10.21 -5.53 2.73
C GLU A 61 -11.53 -5.21 3.43
N GLU A 62 -11.77 -3.93 3.73
CA GLU A 62 -12.94 -3.53 4.51
C GLU A 62 -13.44 -2.12 4.19
N LYS A 63 -14.68 -1.86 4.58
CA LYS A 63 -15.30 -0.55 4.60
C LYS A 63 -15.77 -0.26 6.02
N SER A 64 -15.36 0.87 6.58
CA SER A 64 -15.81 1.38 7.87
C SER A 64 -16.58 2.69 7.67
N VAL A 65 -17.78 2.77 8.24
CA VAL A 65 -18.62 3.95 8.17
C VAL A 65 -18.64 4.60 9.54
N GLU A 66 -18.20 5.84 9.60
CA GLU A 66 -18.16 6.67 10.80
C GLU A 66 -19.18 7.83 10.66
N ALA A 67 -19.44 8.55 11.74
CA ALA A 67 -20.43 9.64 11.74
C ALA A 67 -20.15 10.72 10.68
N ALA A 68 -18.89 11.07 10.45
CA ALA A 68 -18.47 12.15 9.55
C ALA A 68 -17.79 11.68 8.27
N SER A 69 -17.37 10.42 8.20
CA SER A 69 -16.57 9.91 7.08
C SER A 69 -16.79 8.42 6.82
N THR A 70 -16.40 7.99 5.63
CA THR A 70 -16.31 6.57 5.27
C THR A 70 -14.87 6.24 4.91
N ALA A 71 -14.32 5.19 5.50
CA ALA A 71 -12.98 4.68 5.20
C ALA A 71 -13.06 3.38 4.41
N TYR A 72 -12.21 3.26 3.39
CA TYR A 72 -12.04 2.07 2.56
C TYR A 72 -10.59 1.61 2.70
N THR A 73 -10.41 0.41 3.23
CA THR A 73 -9.09 -0.18 3.48
C THR A 73 -8.74 -1.18 2.38
N TYR A 74 -7.52 -1.08 1.88
CA TYR A 74 -6.94 -1.98 0.89
C TYR A 74 -5.60 -2.48 1.40
N ILE A 75 -5.30 -3.76 1.16
CA ILE A 75 -4.06 -4.40 1.59
C ILE A 75 -3.29 -5.00 0.42
N ARG A 76 -1.97 -5.03 0.58
CA ARG A 76 -1.04 -5.74 -0.30
C ARG A 76 0.00 -6.47 0.52
N LYS A 77 0.18 -7.77 0.27
CA LYS A 77 1.26 -8.55 0.86
C LYS A 77 2.51 -8.38 0.01
N VAL A 78 3.61 -8.05 0.65
CA VAL A 78 4.92 -7.83 0.02
C VAL A 78 5.94 -8.69 0.75
N THR A 79 6.82 -9.35 0.00
CA THR A 79 7.95 -10.11 0.57
C THR A 79 9.25 -9.42 0.14
N VAL A 80 10.05 -9.01 1.11
CA VAL A 80 11.39 -8.44 0.90
C VAL A 80 12.35 -9.21 1.79
N ASP A 81 13.43 -9.72 1.22
CA ASP A 81 14.47 -10.48 1.94
C ASP A 81 13.90 -11.61 2.82
N ASN A 82 12.91 -12.35 2.30
CA ASN A 82 12.16 -13.42 2.99
C ASN A 82 11.32 -12.94 4.19
N ILE A 83 11.14 -11.64 4.37
CA ILE A 83 10.25 -11.06 5.38
C ILE A 83 8.94 -10.66 4.70
N ASN A 84 7.82 -11.11 5.28
CA ASN A 84 6.49 -10.75 4.77
C ASN A 84 5.98 -9.49 5.47
N TYR A 85 5.67 -8.48 4.67
CA TYR A 85 5.03 -7.25 5.12
C TYR A 85 3.60 -7.16 4.59
N THR A 86 2.79 -6.38 5.26
CA THR A 86 1.47 -5.99 4.76
C THR A 86 1.43 -4.49 4.62
N ASP A 87 1.41 -4.01 3.38
CA ASP A 87 1.12 -2.61 3.12
C ASP A 87 -0.39 -2.41 3.18
N ARG A 88 -0.81 -1.30 3.78
CA ARG A 88 -2.22 -0.92 3.87
C ARG A 88 -2.40 0.48 3.31
N ILE A 89 -3.40 0.66 2.45
CA ILE A 89 -3.86 1.97 2.01
C ILE A 89 -5.27 2.17 2.54
N VAL A 90 -5.48 3.31 3.20
CA VAL A 90 -6.79 3.74 3.68
C VAL A 90 -7.20 4.98 2.90
N TYR A 91 -8.29 4.88 2.16
CA TYR A 91 -8.96 6.02 1.54
C TYR A 91 -10.14 6.42 2.41
N ARG A 92 -10.02 7.57 3.05
CA ARG A 92 -11.08 8.15 3.87
C ARG A 92 -11.70 9.33 3.14
N ILE A 93 -13.01 9.35 3.04
CA ILE A 93 -13.78 10.43 2.40
C ILE A 93 -14.83 10.94 3.39
N ALA A 94 -14.96 12.25 3.50
CA ALA A 94 -16.04 12.87 4.26
C ALA A 94 -17.40 12.50 3.65
N ASN A 95 -18.43 12.30 4.49
CA ASN A 95 -19.75 11.85 4.02
C ASN A 95 -20.45 12.87 3.10
N ASP A 96 -20.04 14.13 3.16
CA ASP A 96 -20.47 15.21 2.24
C ASP A 96 -19.55 15.39 1.01
N ASN A 97 -18.56 14.52 0.85
CA ASN A 97 -17.53 14.58 -0.17
C ASN A 97 -16.68 15.86 -0.19
N SER A 98 -16.69 16.65 0.89
CA SER A 98 -15.95 17.92 0.98
C SER A 98 -14.43 17.71 1.09
N ALA A 99 -14.00 16.59 1.64
CA ALA A 99 -12.60 16.28 1.89
C ALA A 99 -12.30 14.78 1.72
N SER A 100 -11.08 14.47 1.35
CA SER A 100 -10.58 13.10 1.40
C SER A 100 -9.12 13.05 1.86
N ILE A 101 -8.76 11.94 2.49
CA ILE A 101 -7.41 11.65 2.99
C ILE A 101 -7.00 10.28 2.48
N ILE A 102 -5.79 10.19 1.99
CA ILE A 102 -5.12 8.92 1.66
C ILE A 102 -4.04 8.68 2.70
N SER A 103 -4.04 7.49 3.30
CA SER A 103 -2.97 7.07 4.20
C SER A 103 -2.38 5.75 3.72
N LEU A 104 -1.06 5.69 3.55
CA LEU A 104 -0.31 4.47 3.30
C LEU A 104 0.43 4.09 4.58
N VAL A 105 0.24 2.87 5.05
CA VAL A 105 0.86 2.30 6.25
C VAL A 105 1.67 1.07 5.87
N THR A 106 2.91 0.98 6.35
CA THR A 106 3.80 -0.17 6.14
C THR A 106 4.74 -0.37 7.33
N ALA A 107 5.24 -1.57 7.51
CA ALA A 107 6.34 -1.85 8.43
C ALA A 107 7.73 -1.68 7.77
N SER A 108 7.80 -1.39 6.47
CA SER A 108 9.06 -1.19 5.76
C SER A 108 9.70 0.15 6.10
N THR A 109 10.96 0.12 6.52
CA THR A 109 11.79 1.31 6.79
C THR A 109 12.06 2.13 5.52
N ASP A 110 11.90 1.53 4.35
CA ASP A 110 12.16 2.19 3.06
C ASP A 110 11.16 3.30 2.75
N LEU A 111 10.01 3.33 3.44
CA LEU A 111 9.00 4.36 3.22
C LEU A 111 9.57 5.76 3.36
N VAL A 112 10.27 6.04 4.45
CA VAL A 112 10.81 7.38 4.74
C VAL A 112 11.85 7.77 3.67
N SER A 113 12.79 6.86 3.36
CA SER A 113 13.82 7.11 2.34
C SER A 113 13.24 7.29 0.94
N PHE A 114 12.14 6.60 0.63
CA PHE A 114 11.45 6.73 -0.66
C PHE A 114 10.73 8.08 -0.81
N PHE A 115 10.08 8.58 0.26
CA PHE A 115 9.28 9.80 0.17
C PHE A 115 10.08 11.08 0.40
N THR A 116 11.09 11.09 1.26
CA THR A 116 11.88 12.29 1.58
C THR A 116 12.39 13.04 0.36
N PRO A 117 12.98 12.43 -0.67
CA PRO A 117 13.42 13.14 -1.86
C PRO A 117 12.28 13.78 -2.64
N GLN A 118 11.07 13.22 -2.58
CA GLN A 118 9.90 13.72 -3.31
C GLN A 118 9.25 14.93 -2.62
N LEU A 119 9.63 15.21 -1.37
CA LEU A 119 9.12 16.31 -0.56
C LEU A 119 10.08 17.52 -0.54
N THR A 120 11.17 17.45 -1.30
CA THR A 120 12.11 18.56 -1.45
C THR A 120 11.39 19.79 -2.01
N GLY A 121 11.54 20.94 -1.34
CA GLY A 121 10.88 22.19 -1.71
C GLY A 121 9.49 22.42 -1.11
N TYR A 122 8.94 21.43 -0.40
CA TYR A 122 7.73 21.62 0.41
C TYR A 122 8.08 22.37 1.71
N LYS A 123 7.18 23.22 2.19
CA LYS A 123 7.37 23.87 3.49
C LYS A 123 7.14 22.86 4.59
N THR A 124 8.09 22.76 5.51
CA THR A 124 7.90 21.98 6.74
C THR A 124 7.14 22.80 7.77
N GLY A 125 6.24 22.17 8.50
CA GLY A 125 5.41 22.80 9.51
C GLY A 125 5.23 21.91 10.74
N LYS A 126 4.52 22.44 11.75
CA LYS A 126 4.07 21.64 12.87
C LYS A 126 2.90 20.76 12.43
N CYS A 127 2.90 19.52 12.87
CA CYS A 127 1.79 18.62 12.69
C CYS A 127 0.69 18.96 13.69
N ASP A 128 -0.48 19.34 13.20
CA ASP A 128 -1.66 19.60 14.04
C ASP A 128 -2.52 18.33 14.24
N ASN A 129 -2.04 17.18 13.73
CA ASN A 129 -2.77 15.94 13.84
C ASN A 129 -2.73 15.38 15.28
N GLU A 130 -3.82 14.71 15.69
CA GLU A 130 -3.91 14.11 17.02
C GLU A 130 -2.90 12.98 17.26
N MET A 131 -2.41 12.36 16.19
CA MET A 131 -1.43 11.26 16.25
C MET A 131 -0.10 11.68 16.88
N SER A 132 0.35 12.92 16.72
CA SER A 132 1.58 13.42 17.34
C SER A 132 1.47 13.68 18.84
N LYS A 133 0.27 13.60 19.42
CA LYS A 133 0.03 13.92 20.83
C LYS A 133 0.35 12.78 21.80
N ASP A 134 0.37 11.54 21.32
CA ASP A 134 0.55 10.35 22.17
C ASP A 134 1.99 10.01 22.52
N LYS A 135 2.98 10.80 22.06
CA LYS A 135 4.42 10.61 22.25
C LYS A 135 5.01 9.29 21.72
N LYS A 136 4.20 8.46 21.09
CA LYS A 136 4.62 7.22 20.43
C LYS A 136 4.83 7.42 18.94
N THR A 137 4.22 8.46 18.40
CA THR A 137 4.25 8.79 16.99
C THR A 137 5.05 10.06 16.77
N THR A 138 6.04 10.00 15.89
CA THR A 138 6.82 11.16 15.45
C THR A 138 6.46 11.48 14.02
N CYS A 139 6.00 12.71 13.77
CA CYS A 139 5.61 13.16 12.44
C CYS A 139 6.39 14.37 11.97
N THR A 140 6.68 14.41 10.68
CA THR A 140 7.10 15.60 9.95
C THR A 140 6.01 15.96 8.96
N CYS A 141 5.52 17.19 9.01
CA CYS A 141 4.45 17.68 8.17
C CYS A 141 4.97 18.61 7.09
N TYR A 142 4.45 18.44 5.91
CA TYR A 142 4.82 19.17 4.71
C TYR A 142 3.61 19.83 4.09
N ASP A 143 3.81 21.01 3.53
CA ASP A 143 2.75 21.81 2.92
C ASP A 143 3.25 22.41 1.59
N ASN A 144 2.51 22.18 0.52
CA ASN A 144 2.78 22.79 -0.78
C ASN A 144 1.72 23.82 -1.20
N GLY A 145 0.85 24.24 -0.25
CA GLY A 145 -0.25 25.17 -0.49
C GLY A 145 -1.54 24.49 -0.96
N LYS A 146 -1.46 23.30 -1.57
CA LYS A 146 -2.61 22.54 -2.08
C LYS A 146 -2.88 21.28 -1.27
N PHE A 147 -1.83 20.66 -0.76
CA PHE A 147 -1.89 19.43 0.03
C PHE A 147 -1.10 19.59 1.33
N VAL A 148 -1.60 18.95 2.37
CA VAL A 148 -0.85 18.66 3.60
C VAL A 148 -0.44 17.20 3.55
N ILE A 149 0.82 16.94 3.89
CA ILE A 149 1.42 15.61 3.83
C ILE A 149 2.11 15.36 5.17
N ASP A 150 1.68 14.31 5.87
CA ASP A 150 2.29 13.88 7.12
C ASP A 150 3.10 12.61 6.87
N VAL A 151 4.38 12.63 7.21
CA VAL A 151 5.26 11.45 7.22
C VAL A 151 5.55 11.12 8.67
N CYS A 152 5.11 9.95 9.09
CA CYS A 152 5.13 9.56 10.50
C CYS A 152 5.79 8.21 10.70
N ASP A 153 6.38 8.07 11.87
CA ASP A 153 6.84 6.81 12.42
C ASP A 153 6.14 6.57 13.77
N GLU A 154 5.61 5.38 13.98
CA GLU A 154 4.90 4.98 15.18
C GLU A 154 5.55 3.74 15.79
N ARG A 155 5.95 3.85 17.06
CA ARG A 155 6.40 2.69 17.82
C ARG A 155 5.23 1.80 18.21
N VAL A 156 5.29 0.54 17.80
CA VAL A 156 4.29 -0.46 18.12
C VAL A 156 4.90 -1.62 18.91
N LYS A 157 4.16 -2.11 19.89
CA LYS A 157 4.52 -3.35 20.58
C LYS A 157 4.11 -4.54 19.75
N LEU A 158 5.07 -5.36 19.36
CA LEU A 158 4.83 -6.63 18.67
C LEU A 158 4.97 -7.79 19.66
N THR A 159 4.44 -8.95 19.30
CA THR A 159 4.52 -10.18 20.12
C THR A 159 5.98 -10.61 20.40
N MET A 160 6.91 -10.26 19.52
CA MET A 160 8.33 -10.63 19.60
C MET A 160 9.27 -9.45 19.80
N GLY A 161 8.78 -8.32 20.33
CA GLY A 161 9.58 -7.14 20.62
C GLY A 161 8.93 -5.83 20.17
N ASP A 162 9.69 -4.75 20.17
CA ASP A 162 9.24 -3.45 19.66
C ASP A 162 9.45 -3.38 18.13
N GLY A 163 8.52 -2.79 17.44
CA GLY A 163 8.57 -2.53 16.02
C GLY A 163 8.09 -1.12 15.70
N ASN A 164 8.27 -0.70 14.45
CA ASN A 164 7.74 0.57 13.99
C ASN A 164 6.78 0.33 12.81
N ASN A 165 5.68 1.07 12.79
CA ASN A 165 4.91 1.32 11.59
C ASN A 165 5.32 2.68 11.04
N TYR A 166 5.47 2.73 9.74
CA TYR A 166 5.70 3.98 9.01
C TYR A 166 4.45 4.30 8.23
N PHE A 167 4.04 5.54 8.24
CA PHE A 167 2.89 5.94 7.42
C PHE A 167 3.08 7.33 6.83
N ILE A 168 2.45 7.51 5.69
CA ILE A 168 2.30 8.78 5.03
C ILE A 168 0.82 9.05 4.79
N SER A 169 0.37 10.23 5.18
CA SER A 169 -0.98 10.70 4.91
C SER A 169 -0.95 11.93 4.01
N VAL A 170 -1.85 11.98 3.05
CA VAL A 170 -2.01 13.11 2.13
C VAL A 170 -3.45 13.58 2.18
N ALA A 171 -3.65 14.83 2.54
CA ALA A 171 -4.94 15.51 2.55
C ALA A 171 -4.93 16.71 1.62
N LYS A 172 -6.00 16.90 0.85
CA LYS A 172 -6.24 18.11 0.08
C LYS A 172 -6.75 19.20 1.02
N LYS A 173 -6.24 20.43 0.85
CA LYS A 173 -6.75 21.64 1.52
C LYS A 173 -8.05 22.13 0.91
#